data_2cd05822da7770054854e5e1bfdc26a6
#
_entry.id   2cd05822da7770054854e5e1bfdc26a6
#
_cell.length_a   1.000
_cell.length_b   1.000
_cell.length_c   1.000
_cell.angle_alpha   90.00
_cell.angle_beta   90.00
_cell.angle_gamma   90.00
#
_symmetry.space_group_name_H-M   'P 1'
#
loop_
_entity.id
_entity.type
_entity.pdbx_description
1 polymer ?
#
loop_
_entity_poly.entity_id
_entity_poly.type
_entity_poly.pdbx_seq_one_letter_code
_entity_poly.pdbx_strand_id
1 'polypeptide(L)'
;MRDQEKCILCGRCIRVCRDVQGMSVYSFAERGFDTIVSTAFEQDLGKVECSYCGQCASVCPTGAIVEKDDTEKVWSAINDPDKIVIVQTAPA
;
A
#
# COMPACT_ATOMS: atom_id res chain seq x y z
N MET A 1 -1.12 -3.94 -0.56
CA MET A 1 -0.76 -4.85 -1.67
C MET A 1 -0.85 -4.09 -2.98
N ARG A 2 -0.08 -4.48 -3.99
CA ARG A 2 -0.09 -3.85 -5.32
C ARG A 2 -0.20 -4.93 -6.39
N ASP A 3 -1.15 -4.74 -7.32
CA ASP A 3 -1.42 -5.62 -8.45
C ASP A 3 -1.16 -4.84 -9.74
N GLN A 4 -0.07 -5.16 -10.43
CA GLN A 4 0.33 -4.47 -11.66
C GLN A 4 -0.62 -4.75 -12.84
N GLU A 5 -1.28 -5.91 -12.86
CA GLU A 5 -2.22 -6.25 -13.94
C GLU A 5 -3.46 -5.36 -13.94
N LYS A 6 -3.83 -4.81 -12.77
CA LYS A 6 -4.92 -3.84 -12.64
C LYS A 6 -4.49 -2.39 -12.86
N CYS A 7 -3.18 -2.14 -12.98
CA CYS A 7 -2.68 -0.79 -13.07
C CYS A 7 -2.85 -0.21 -14.49
N ILE A 8 -3.58 0.89 -14.60
CA ILE A 8 -3.78 1.62 -15.86
C ILE A 8 -2.79 2.78 -16.06
N LEU A 9 -1.74 2.83 -15.29
CA LEU A 9 -0.67 3.84 -15.36
C LEU A 9 -1.17 5.31 -15.26
N CYS A 10 -2.28 5.55 -14.59
CA CYS A 10 -2.89 6.88 -14.47
C CYS A 10 -2.07 7.87 -13.63
N GLY A 11 -1.11 7.40 -12.84
CA GLY A 11 -0.19 8.21 -12.03
C GLY A 11 -0.83 8.95 -10.84
N ARG A 12 -2.10 8.68 -10.48
CA ARG A 12 -2.77 9.34 -9.34
C ARG A 12 -2.05 9.06 -8.02
N CYS A 13 -1.64 7.80 -7.80
CA CYS A 13 -0.89 7.40 -6.61
C CYS A 13 0.46 8.12 -6.50
N ILE A 14 1.14 8.34 -7.63
CA ILE A 14 2.41 9.07 -7.68
C ILE A 14 2.17 10.53 -7.27
N ARG A 15 1.18 11.19 -7.90
CA ARG A 15 0.89 12.61 -7.63
C ARG A 15 0.44 12.84 -6.20
N VAL A 16 -0.48 12.03 -5.66
CA VAL A 16 -0.93 12.21 -4.27
C VAL A 16 0.20 11.98 -3.28
N CYS A 17 1.07 11.00 -3.53
CA CYS A 17 2.21 10.73 -2.67
C CYS A 17 3.25 11.86 -2.71
N ARG A 18 3.52 12.39 -3.91
CA ARG A 18 4.51 13.45 -4.12
C ARG A 18 3.97 14.83 -3.74
N ASP A 19 2.82 15.22 -4.32
CA ASP A 19 2.36 16.61 -4.30
C ASP A 19 1.51 16.94 -3.07
N VAL A 20 0.84 15.94 -2.49
CA VAL A 20 -0.03 16.12 -1.31
C VAL A 20 0.65 15.65 -0.03
N GLN A 21 1.22 14.43 -0.05
CA GLN A 21 1.86 13.85 1.15
C GLN A 21 3.34 14.23 1.29
N GLY A 22 3.99 14.70 0.21
CA GLY A 22 5.40 15.08 0.22
C GLY A 22 6.40 13.92 0.36
N MET A 23 5.94 12.66 0.22
CA MET A 23 6.78 11.47 0.48
C MET A 23 7.51 10.96 -0.77
N SER A 24 6.93 11.13 -1.97
CA SER A 24 7.53 10.69 -3.25
C SER A 24 7.97 9.22 -3.31
N VAL A 25 7.24 8.33 -2.64
CA VAL A 25 7.58 6.90 -2.54
C VAL A 25 7.42 6.17 -3.85
N TYR A 26 6.40 6.57 -4.66
CA TYR A 26 6.11 5.97 -5.95
C TYR A 26 6.61 6.83 -7.11
N SER A 27 7.09 6.17 -8.15
CA SER A 27 7.44 6.77 -9.44
C SER A 27 7.09 5.82 -10.58
N PHE A 28 7.13 6.30 -11.83
CA PHE A 28 7.19 5.40 -12.97
C PHE A 28 8.59 4.81 -13.06
N ALA A 29 8.67 3.50 -13.20
CA ALA A 29 9.87 2.74 -13.47
C ALA A 29 9.74 2.08 -14.85
N GLU A 30 10.86 1.65 -15.42
CA GLU A 30 10.97 1.10 -16.78
C GLU A 30 10.51 2.09 -17.87
N ARG A 31 10.44 1.64 -19.13
CA ARG A 31 10.09 2.47 -20.29
C ARG A 31 9.21 1.73 -21.29
N GLY A 32 8.45 2.50 -22.04
CA GLY A 32 7.61 1.96 -23.11
C GLY A 32 6.55 1.02 -22.57
N PHE A 33 6.42 -0.16 -23.14
CA PHE A 33 5.43 -1.15 -22.74
C PHE A 33 5.70 -1.77 -21.36
N ASP A 34 6.94 -1.72 -20.91
CA ASP A 34 7.35 -2.28 -19.60
C ASP A 34 7.16 -1.28 -18.45
N THR A 35 6.65 -0.08 -18.74
CA THR A 35 6.43 0.94 -17.71
C THR A 35 5.53 0.43 -16.59
N ILE A 36 6.00 0.57 -15.37
CA ILE A 36 5.26 0.22 -14.15
C ILE A 36 5.27 1.39 -13.16
N VAL A 37 4.30 1.41 -12.26
CA VAL A 37 4.36 2.25 -11.06
C VAL A 37 5.08 1.47 -9.97
N SER A 38 6.18 1.96 -9.46
CA SER A 38 6.98 1.26 -8.48
C SER A 38 7.62 2.19 -7.44
N THR A 39 8.11 1.60 -6.38
CA THR A 39 9.06 2.18 -5.43
C THR A 39 10.47 2.12 -6.02
N ALA A 40 11.41 2.83 -5.42
CA ALA A 40 12.83 2.74 -5.82
C ALA A 40 13.30 1.28 -5.76
N PHE A 41 13.94 0.81 -6.83
CA PHE A 41 14.44 -0.56 -6.99
C PHE A 41 13.37 -1.65 -6.77
N GLU A 42 12.11 -1.34 -7.01
CA GLU A 42 10.96 -2.25 -6.83
C GLU A 42 10.84 -2.86 -5.42
N GLN A 43 11.39 -2.18 -4.43
CA GLN A 43 11.37 -2.66 -3.05
C GLN A 43 9.96 -2.66 -2.47
N ASP A 44 9.70 -3.55 -1.54
CA ASP A 44 8.48 -3.55 -0.74
C ASP A 44 8.32 -2.25 0.05
N LEU A 45 7.08 -1.81 0.27
CA LEU A 45 6.80 -0.61 1.07
C LEU A 45 7.41 -0.64 2.46
N GLY A 46 7.59 -1.83 3.06
CA GLY A 46 8.24 -2.00 4.35
C GLY A 46 9.74 -1.69 4.37
N LYS A 47 10.36 -1.54 3.20
CA LYS A 47 11.79 -1.27 3.04
C LYS A 47 12.11 0.13 2.53
N VAL A 48 11.07 0.94 2.30
CA VAL A 48 11.18 2.32 1.83
C VAL A 48 10.56 3.27 2.85
N GLU A 49 10.93 4.53 2.78
CA GLU A 49 10.44 5.61 3.67
C GLU A 49 8.97 5.95 3.36
N CYS A 50 8.06 5.05 3.71
CA CYS A 50 6.62 5.22 3.53
C CYS A 50 5.94 5.53 4.87
N SER A 51 5.09 6.58 4.91
CA SER A 51 4.31 6.95 6.10
C SER A 51 3.07 6.08 6.32
N TYR A 52 2.77 5.14 5.43
CA TYR A 52 1.59 4.28 5.46
C TYR A 52 0.25 5.02 5.55
N CYS A 53 0.16 6.23 4.99
CA CYS A 53 -1.02 7.08 5.05
C CYS A 53 -2.24 6.56 4.27
N GLY A 54 -2.08 5.57 3.39
CA GLY A 54 -3.17 4.95 2.61
C GLY A 54 -3.71 5.78 1.44
N GLN A 55 -3.25 7.02 1.23
CA GLN A 55 -3.77 7.90 0.19
C GLN A 55 -3.62 7.33 -1.23
N CYS A 56 -2.54 6.60 -1.49
CA CYS A 56 -2.33 5.94 -2.79
C CYS A 56 -3.39 4.87 -3.08
N ALA A 57 -3.86 4.14 -2.07
CA ALA A 57 -4.97 3.19 -2.20
C ALA A 57 -6.30 3.92 -2.45
N SER A 58 -6.58 4.98 -1.68
CA SER A 58 -7.83 5.76 -1.80
C SER A 58 -8.05 6.39 -3.19
N VAL A 59 -6.97 6.80 -3.88
CA VAL A 59 -7.07 7.44 -5.21
C VAL A 59 -6.93 6.46 -6.37
N CYS A 60 -6.68 5.18 -6.11
CA CYS A 60 -6.51 4.18 -7.16
C CYS A 60 -7.86 3.81 -7.78
N PRO A 61 -8.13 4.14 -9.06
CA PRO A 61 -9.45 3.93 -9.65
C PRO A 61 -9.75 2.46 -9.99
N THR A 62 -8.73 1.62 -10.04
CA THR A 62 -8.84 0.22 -10.46
C THR A 62 -8.60 -0.78 -9.33
N GLY A 63 -8.31 -0.31 -8.12
CA GLY A 63 -7.91 -1.19 -7.02
C GLY A 63 -6.59 -1.91 -7.25
N ALA A 64 -5.69 -1.34 -8.07
CA ALA A 64 -4.34 -1.86 -8.26
C ALA A 64 -3.48 -1.71 -6.98
N ILE A 65 -3.83 -0.76 -6.12
CA ILE A 65 -3.26 -0.59 -4.78
C ILE A 65 -4.40 -0.72 -3.79
N VAL A 66 -4.30 -1.70 -2.89
CA VAL A 66 -5.29 -1.96 -1.84
C VAL A 66 -4.57 -2.18 -0.51
N GLU A 67 -5.30 -1.99 0.57
CA GLU A 67 -4.83 -2.35 1.90
C GLU A 67 -4.62 -3.87 2.00
N LYS A 68 -3.78 -4.25 2.93
CA LYS A 68 -3.63 -5.66 3.26
C LYS A 68 -4.75 -6.06 4.23
N ASP A 69 -5.54 -7.02 3.84
CA ASP A 69 -6.57 -7.58 4.72
C ASP A 69 -5.95 -8.64 5.65
N ASP A 70 -5.88 -8.32 6.92
CA ASP A 70 -5.41 -9.23 7.97
C ASP A 70 -6.57 -9.74 8.85
N THR A 71 -7.84 -9.56 8.46
CA THR A 71 -9.02 -9.93 9.22
C THR A 71 -9.02 -11.41 9.63
N GLU A 72 -8.73 -12.30 8.69
CA GLU A 72 -8.66 -13.74 8.95
C GLU A 72 -7.59 -14.11 10.00
N LYS A 73 -6.46 -13.41 9.98
CA LYS A 73 -5.39 -13.63 10.95
C LYS A 73 -5.80 -13.19 12.36
N VAL A 74 -6.54 -12.09 12.44
CA VAL A 74 -7.07 -11.58 13.71
C VAL A 74 -8.10 -12.55 14.26
N TRP A 75 -9.04 -13.03 13.44
CA TRP A 75 -10.02 -14.03 13.85
C TRP A 75 -9.38 -15.34 14.29
N SER A 76 -8.36 -15.81 13.57
CA SER A 76 -7.60 -16.99 13.96
C SER A 76 -6.92 -16.81 15.32
N ALA A 77 -6.39 -15.62 15.59
CA ALA A 77 -5.77 -15.33 16.87
C ALA A 77 -6.80 -15.23 18.02
N ILE A 78 -7.98 -14.66 17.76
CA ILE A 78 -9.07 -14.57 18.76
C ILE A 78 -9.59 -15.96 19.13
N ASN A 79 -9.68 -16.86 18.17
CA ASN A 79 -10.20 -18.23 18.39
C ASN A 79 -9.13 -19.21 18.91
N ASP A 80 -7.89 -18.79 19.03
CA ASP A 80 -6.78 -19.62 19.52
C ASP A 80 -6.76 -19.59 21.06
N PRO A 81 -7.02 -20.71 21.75
CA PRO A 81 -7.08 -20.76 23.21
C PRO A 81 -5.73 -20.48 23.89
N ASP A 82 -4.62 -20.62 23.17
CA ASP A 82 -3.27 -20.39 23.67
C ASP A 82 -2.80 -18.94 23.53
N LYS A 83 -3.65 -18.06 22.94
CA LYS A 83 -3.33 -16.65 22.71
C LYS A 83 -4.26 -15.69 23.45
N ILE A 84 -3.67 -14.65 23.99
CA ILE A 84 -4.40 -13.51 24.54
C ILE A 84 -4.35 -12.38 23.52
N VAL A 85 -5.50 -11.99 23.00
CA VAL A 85 -5.60 -10.87 22.03
C VAL A 85 -5.96 -9.60 22.78
N ILE A 86 -5.10 -8.58 22.67
CA ILE A 86 -5.32 -7.26 23.25
C ILE A 86 -5.49 -6.26 22.13
N VAL A 87 -6.55 -5.45 22.20
CA VAL A 87 -6.82 -4.38 21.25
C VAL A 87 -6.44 -3.04 21.86
N GLN A 88 -5.61 -2.31 21.15
CA GLN A 88 -5.28 -0.92 21.48
C GLN A 88 -5.71 -0.03 20.30
N THR A 89 -6.53 0.96 20.58
CA THR A 89 -6.97 1.94 19.58
C THR A 89 -6.17 3.24 19.71
N ALA A 90 -5.98 3.91 18.60
CA ALA A 90 -5.36 5.23 18.57
C ALA A 90 -6.36 6.24 17.94
N PRO A 91 -6.44 7.49 18.45
CA PRO A 91 -5.76 7.98 19.66
C PRO A 91 -6.34 7.37 20.93
N ALA A 92 -5.50 7.14 21.91
CA ALA A 92 -5.88 6.60 23.22
C ALA A 92 -6.37 7.74 24.14
#